data_bf4d5ba3cedb391c5a0702b211fca637
#
_entry.id   bf4d5ba3cedb391c5a0702b211fca637
#
_cell.length_a   1.000
_cell.length_b   1.000
_cell.length_c   1.000
_cell.angle_alpha   90.00
_cell.angle_beta   90.00
_cell.angle_gamma   90.00
#
_symmetry.space_group_name_H-M   'P 1'
#
loop_
_entity.id
_entity.type
_entity.pdbx_description
1 polymer ?
#
loop_
_entity_poly.entity_id
_entity_poly.type
_entity_poly.pdbx_seq_one_letter_code
_entity_poly.pdbx_strand_id
1 'polypeptide(L)'
;IEASGIAPALYTAQAMQVPMIFAKKAKNITMTEGILTTEVYSFTKQVTSTVSIASKFLSEDDTVLIVDDFLANGQAAKGLLDIIQQAGAKVAGIGIVIEKSFQTGRHLLEEEGVPVTSLARIEAFCDGKVIFTEADA
;
A
#
# COMPACT_ATOMS: atom_id res chain seq x y z
N ILE A 1 -5.24 -2.07 0.07
CA ILE A 1 -5.94 -2.67 -1.09
C ILE A 1 -6.72 -3.89 -0.63
N GLU A 2 -7.92 -4.12 -1.21
CA GLU A 2 -8.68 -5.35 -0.92
C GLU A 2 -7.91 -6.60 -1.37
N ALA A 3 -8.04 -7.70 -0.67
CA ALA A 3 -8.85 -7.84 0.54
C ALA A 3 -8.00 -7.69 1.82
N SER A 4 -6.77 -8.19 1.83
CA SER A 4 -5.92 -8.37 3.03
C SER A 4 -5.45 -7.06 3.67
N GLY A 5 -5.32 -5.98 2.90
CA GLY A 5 -4.98 -4.66 3.42
C GLY A 5 -6.10 -3.97 4.21
N ILE A 6 -7.36 -4.44 4.08
CA ILE A 6 -8.52 -3.80 4.74
C ILE A 6 -8.44 -3.93 6.26
N ALA A 7 -8.13 -5.11 6.78
CA ALA A 7 -8.10 -5.33 8.23
C ALA A 7 -7.08 -4.45 8.97
N PRO A 8 -5.79 -4.42 8.59
CA PRO A 8 -4.83 -3.55 9.26
C PRO A 8 -5.19 -2.05 9.11
N ALA A 9 -5.70 -1.64 7.94
CA ALA A 9 -6.13 -0.26 7.74
C ALA A 9 -7.32 0.12 8.63
N LEU A 10 -8.30 -0.78 8.81
CA LEU A 10 -9.45 -0.56 9.66
C LEU A 10 -9.04 -0.36 11.13
N TYR A 11 -8.20 -1.23 11.67
CA TYR A 11 -7.72 -1.10 13.05
C TYR A 11 -6.88 0.16 13.26
N THR A 12 -6.05 0.52 12.28
CA THR A 12 -5.26 1.75 12.33
C THR A 12 -6.18 2.99 12.33
N ALA A 13 -7.14 3.03 11.42
CA ALA A 13 -8.09 4.13 11.31
C ALA A 13 -8.93 4.29 12.58
N GLN A 14 -9.37 3.17 13.18
CA GLN A 14 -10.11 3.18 14.45
C GLN A 14 -9.25 3.74 15.59
N ALA A 15 -7.99 3.30 15.70
CA ALA A 15 -7.08 3.78 16.74
C ALA A 15 -6.77 5.29 16.59
N MET A 16 -6.66 5.76 15.36
CA MET A 16 -6.39 7.16 15.02
C MET A 16 -7.66 8.03 14.99
N GLN A 17 -8.85 7.44 15.07
CA GLN A 17 -10.15 8.11 14.96
C GLN A 17 -10.29 8.90 13.64
N VAL A 18 -9.86 8.31 12.53
CA VAL A 18 -9.94 8.89 11.19
C VAL A 18 -10.75 7.99 10.25
N PRO A 19 -11.31 8.54 9.17
CA PRO A 19 -11.98 7.74 8.15
C PRO A 19 -11.01 6.76 7.49
N MET A 20 -11.56 5.62 7.04
CA MET A 20 -10.83 4.63 6.24
C MET A 20 -11.55 4.42 4.92
N ILE A 21 -10.78 4.42 3.85
CA ILE A 21 -11.19 3.97 2.52
C ILE A 21 -10.27 2.85 2.05
N PHE A 22 -10.76 1.99 1.17
CA PHE A 22 -9.90 0.98 0.57
C PHE A 22 -10.01 1.02 -0.95
N ALA A 23 -8.91 0.68 -1.60
CA ALA A 23 -8.86 0.56 -3.05
C ALA A 23 -9.38 -0.82 -3.48
N LYS A 24 -10.27 -0.82 -4.47
CA LYS A 24 -10.77 -2.04 -5.11
C LYS A 24 -9.79 -2.56 -6.12
N LYS A 25 -9.73 -3.87 -6.28
CA LYS A 25 -8.87 -4.54 -7.23
C LYS A 25 -9.69 -5.40 -8.19
N ALA A 26 -9.59 -5.15 -9.48
CA ALA A 26 -10.29 -5.91 -10.50
C ALA A 26 -9.37 -6.21 -11.70
N LYS A 27 -9.74 -7.21 -12.50
CA LYS A 27 -9.01 -7.52 -13.74
C LYS A 27 -9.32 -6.54 -14.86
N ASN A 28 -10.56 -6.06 -14.92
CA ASN A 28 -11.04 -5.08 -15.88
C ASN A 28 -11.96 -4.10 -15.16
N ILE A 29 -11.66 -2.83 -15.21
CA ILE A 29 -12.55 -1.76 -14.75
C ILE A 29 -12.86 -0.92 -16.00
N THR A 30 -14.13 -0.76 -16.29
CA THR A 30 -14.58 0.21 -17.29
C THR A 30 -14.27 1.59 -16.71
N MET A 31 -13.47 2.38 -17.40
CA MET A 31 -13.19 3.77 -17.01
C MET A 31 -14.50 4.56 -17.06
N THR A 32 -15.05 4.85 -15.90
CA THR A 32 -16.21 5.72 -15.71
C THR A 32 -15.78 7.00 -15.02
N GLU A 33 -16.46 8.09 -15.32
CA GLU A 33 -16.25 9.36 -14.61
C GLU A 33 -16.36 9.16 -13.09
N GLY A 34 -15.51 9.84 -12.33
CA GLY A 34 -15.51 9.79 -10.87
C GLY A 34 -14.77 8.63 -10.25
N ILE A 35 -13.90 7.93 -11.00
CA ILE A 35 -13.03 6.86 -10.50
C ILE A 35 -11.58 7.20 -10.80
N LEU A 36 -10.73 7.15 -9.78
CA LEU A 36 -9.28 7.21 -9.90
C LEU A 36 -8.73 5.80 -10.03
N THR A 37 -7.88 5.56 -11.01
CA THR A 37 -7.37 4.21 -11.31
C THR A 37 -5.87 4.21 -11.58
N THR A 38 -5.25 3.07 -11.28
CA THR A 38 -3.88 2.76 -11.70
C THR A 38 -3.75 1.26 -11.98
N GLU A 39 -2.73 0.89 -12.72
CA GLU A 39 -2.38 -0.51 -12.95
C GLU A 39 -1.29 -0.96 -11.97
N VAL A 40 -1.49 -2.13 -11.38
CA VAL A 40 -0.54 -2.76 -10.46
C VAL A 40 -0.16 -4.13 -10.97
N TYR A 41 1.12 -4.33 -11.22
CA TYR A 41 1.66 -5.63 -11.61
C TYR A 41 1.99 -6.49 -10.39
N SER A 42 1.49 -7.71 -10.38
CA SER A 42 1.83 -8.72 -9.37
C SER A 42 2.91 -9.65 -9.90
N PHE A 43 4.12 -9.56 -9.35
CA PHE A 43 5.23 -10.47 -9.70
C PHE A 43 4.94 -11.92 -9.33
N THR A 44 4.25 -12.14 -8.21
CA THR A 44 3.91 -13.50 -7.75
C THR A 44 2.89 -14.18 -8.66
N LYS A 45 1.87 -13.43 -9.11
CA LYS A 45 0.79 -13.95 -9.96
C LYS A 45 1.06 -13.72 -11.44
N GLN A 46 2.06 -12.92 -11.79
CA GLN A 46 2.40 -12.50 -13.16
C GLN A 46 1.19 -11.93 -13.93
N VAL A 47 0.39 -11.15 -13.23
CA VAL A 47 -0.80 -10.49 -13.79
C VAL A 47 -0.83 -9.02 -13.41
N THR A 48 -1.34 -8.20 -14.32
CA THR A 48 -1.70 -6.81 -14.05
C THR A 48 -3.14 -6.74 -13.58
N SER A 49 -3.39 -5.97 -12.55
CA SER A 49 -4.73 -5.67 -12.03
C SER A 49 -4.93 -4.17 -11.99
N THR A 50 -6.14 -3.73 -12.26
CA THR A 50 -6.52 -2.33 -12.08
C THR A 50 -6.94 -2.11 -10.65
N VAL A 51 -6.37 -1.11 -10.01
CA VAL A 51 -6.72 -0.66 -8.66
C VAL A 51 -7.47 0.66 -8.77
N SER A 52 -8.55 0.83 -8.01
CA SER A 52 -9.43 1.99 -8.12
C SER A 52 -9.97 2.49 -6.80
N ILE A 53 -10.17 3.80 -6.73
CA ILE A 53 -10.86 4.51 -5.65
C ILE A 53 -11.86 5.48 -6.29
N ALA A 54 -13.08 5.57 -5.73
CA ALA A 54 -14.02 6.58 -6.19
C ALA A 54 -13.53 7.98 -5.78
N SER A 55 -13.46 8.92 -6.72
CA SER A 55 -12.90 10.26 -6.52
C SER A 55 -13.63 11.07 -5.44
N LYS A 56 -14.90 10.75 -5.19
CA LYS A 56 -15.69 11.40 -4.12
C LYS A 56 -15.17 11.14 -2.70
N PHE A 57 -14.31 10.15 -2.52
CA PHE A 57 -13.74 9.79 -1.21
C PHE A 57 -12.35 10.36 -0.96
N LEU A 58 -11.76 11.02 -1.95
CA LEU A 58 -10.39 11.51 -1.88
C LEU A 58 -10.25 12.84 -2.60
N SER A 59 -9.75 13.85 -1.90
CA SER A 59 -9.60 15.22 -2.41
C SER A 59 -8.22 15.80 -2.10
N GLU A 60 -7.92 16.98 -2.68
CA GLU A 60 -6.68 17.72 -2.47
C GLU A 60 -6.49 18.20 -1.01
N ASP A 61 -7.57 18.26 -0.23
CA ASP A 61 -7.51 18.65 1.18
C ASP A 61 -7.09 17.49 2.10
N ASP A 62 -7.05 16.26 1.58
CA ASP A 62 -6.73 15.08 2.37
C ASP A 62 -5.23 14.88 2.56
N THR A 63 -4.87 14.39 3.75
CA THR A 63 -3.55 13.84 4.05
C THR A 63 -3.72 12.36 4.39
N VAL A 64 -3.14 11.49 3.58
CA VAL A 64 -3.41 10.05 3.57
C VAL A 64 -2.26 9.28 4.19
N LEU A 65 -2.57 8.40 5.13
CA LEU A 65 -1.69 7.31 5.57
C LEU A 65 -2.07 6.05 4.77
N ILE A 66 -1.14 5.53 3.99
CA ILE A 66 -1.31 4.25 3.33
C ILE A 66 -1.02 3.13 4.34
N VAL A 67 -1.92 2.15 4.43
CA VAL A 67 -1.72 0.96 5.28
C VAL A 67 -1.96 -0.29 4.45
N ASP A 68 -1.02 -1.22 4.49
CA ASP A 68 -1.16 -2.50 3.81
C ASP A 68 -0.55 -3.65 4.64
N ASP A 69 -0.88 -4.89 4.29
CA ASP A 69 -0.45 -6.08 5.01
C ASP A 69 1.00 -6.47 4.70
N PHE A 70 1.37 -6.53 3.43
CA PHE A 70 2.71 -6.94 2.98
C PHE A 70 3.39 -5.89 2.09
N LEU A 71 4.67 -5.68 2.33
CA LEU A 71 5.55 -4.97 1.41
C LEU A 71 6.60 -5.93 0.85
N ALA A 72 6.57 -6.13 -0.46
CA ALA A 72 7.53 -6.93 -1.21
C ALA A 72 8.23 -6.06 -2.27
N ASN A 73 7.77 -6.06 -3.50
CA ASN A 73 8.32 -5.23 -4.58
C ASN A 73 7.77 -3.80 -4.61
N GLY A 74 6.82 -3.46 -3.74
CA GLY A 74 6.29 -2.11 -3.60
C GLY A 74 5.26 -1.68 -4.64
N GLN A 75 4.85 -2.55 -5.57
CA GLN A 75 3.95 -2.20 -6.66
C GLN A 75 2.56 -1.77 -6.18
N ALA A 76 2.01 -2.46 -5.19
CA ALA A 76 0.71 -2.12 -4.61
C ALA A 76 0.73 -0.73 -3.95
N ALA A 77 1.73 -0.47 -3.11
CA ALA A 77 1.89 0.81 -2.44
C ALA A 77 2.16 1.95 -3.44
N LYS A 78 2.99 1.71 -4.48
CA LYS A 78 3.21 2.68 -5.54
C LYS A 78 1.92 3.00 -6.31
N GLY A 79 1.12 1.99 -6.59
CA GLY A 79 -0.20 2.20 -7.22
C GLY A 79 -1.11 3.07 -6.36
N LEU A 80 -1.12 2.89 -5.05
CA LEU A 80 -1.87 3.77 -4.14
C LEU A 80 -1.31 5.20 -4.13
N LEU A 81 0.02 5.37 -4.17
CA LEU A 81 0.64 6.69 -4.33
C LEU A 81 0.17 7.39 -5.60
N ASP A 82 0.15 6.68 -6.73
CA ASP A 82 -0.32 7.24 -8.01
C ASP A 82 -1.77 7.72 -7.91
N ILE A 83 -2.66 6.95 -7.29
CA ILE A 83 -4.07 7.35 -7.10
C ILE A 83 -4.19 8.58 -6.20
N ILE A 84 -3.42 8.64 -5.12
CA ILE A 84 -3.43 9.78 -4.19
C ILE A 84 -2.92 11.04 -4.91
N GLN A 85 -1.89 10.93 -5.73
CA GLN A 85 -1.38 12.03 -6.56
C GLN A 85 -2.40 12.51 -7.58
N GLN A 86 -3.14 11.59 -8.23
CA GLN A 86 -4.23 11.95 -9.15
C GLN A 86 -5.32 12.79 -8.45
N ALA A 87 -5.60 12.52 -7.19
CA ALA A 87 -6.55 13.29 -6.39
C ALA A 87 -5.99 14.65 -5.90
N GLY A 88 -4.69 14.89 -6.07
CA GLY A 88 -4.01 16.07 -5.52
C GLY A 88 -3.78 16.00 -4.01
N ALA A 89 -4.09 14.87 -3.38
CA ALA A 89 -3.94 14.66 -1.94
C ALA A 89 -2.47 14.49 -1.52
N LYS A 90 -2.19 14.68 -0.24
CA LYS A 90 -0.87 14.49 0.35
C LYS A 90 -0.72 13.11 0.95
N VAL A 91 0.50 12.59 0.99
CA VAL A 91 0.83 11.32 1.64
C VAL A 91 1.61 11.60 2.92
N ALA A 92 1.11 11.14 4.06
CA ALA A 92 1.79 11.25 5.35
C ALA A 92 2.88 10.18 5.51
N GLY A 93 2.64 8.99 4.98
CA GLY A 93 3.55 7.86 5.08
C GLY A 93 2.90 6.56 4.69
N ILE A 94 3.63 5.47 4.85
CA ILE A 94 3.17 4.11 4.57
C ILE A 94 3.43 3.23 5.79
N GLY A 95 2.37 2.61 6.30
CA GLY A 95 2.42 1.62 7.37
C GLY A 95 2.24 0.20 6.82
N ILE A 96 3.15 -0.69 7.16
CA ILE A 96 3.17 -2.08 6.67
C ILE A 96 3.18 -3.03 7.87
N VAL A 97 2.39 -4.10 7.81
CA VAL A 97 2.42 -5.12 8.85
C VAL A 97 3.69 -5.96 8.72
N ILE A 98 3.93 -6.55 7.55
CA ILE A 98 5.09 -7.41 7.30
C ILE A 98 5.82 -6.95 6.04
N GLU A 99 7.11 -6.66 6.18
CA GLU A 99 8.00 -6.28 5.08
C GLU A 99 8.96 -7.42 4.77
N LYS A 100 9.10 -7.76 3.50
CA LYS A 100 10.20 -8.60 3.00
C LYS A 100 11.38 -7.69 2.67
N SER A 101 12.26 -7.45 3.65
CA SER A 101 13.33 -6.44 3.55
C SER A 101 14.41 -6.78 2.53
N PHE A 102 14.48 -8.05 2.08
CA PHE A 102 15.37 -8.50 1.00
C PHE A 102 14.83 -8.16 -0.40
N GLN A 103 13.66 -7.54 -0.51
CA GLN A 103 13.08 -7.06 -1.76
C GLN A 103 13.13 -5.53 -1.84
N THR A 104 12.92 -4.98 -3.02
CA THR A 104 13.21 -3.57 -3.34
C THR A 104 12.12 -2.58 -2.96
N GLY A 105 10.99 -3.05 -2.40
CA GLY A 105 9.80 -2.23 -2.21
C GLY A 105 10.02 -0.98 -1.35
N ARG A 106 10.72 -1.11 -0.23
CA ARG A 106 11.05 0.05 0.62
C ARG A 106 11.85 1.11 -0.14
N HIS A 107 12.91 0.69 -0.83
CA HIS A 107 13.76 1.60 -1.59
C HIS A 107 12.98 2.37 -2.65
N LEU A 108 12.12 1.66 -3.40
CA LEU A 108 11.23 2.27 -4.39
C LEU A 108 10.34 3.38 -3.79
N LEU A 109 9.82 3.17 -2.59
CA LEU A 109 8.91 4.12 -1.93
C LEU A 109 9.66 5.28 -1.29
N GLU A 110 10.83 5.03 -0.72
CA GLU A 110 11.69 6.06 -0.13
C GLU A 110 12.28 7.00 -1.20
N GLU A 111 12.54 6.50 -2.42
CA GLU A 111 12.93 7.33 -3.57
C GLU A 111 11.82 8.31 -3.97
N GLU A 112 10.56 7.97 -3.74
CA GLU A 112 9.40 8.88 -3.91
C GLU A 112 9.26 9.90 -2.76
N GLY A 113 10.18 9.87 -1.78
CA GLY A 113 10.18 10.76 -0.62
C GLY A 113 9.14 10.39 0.46
N VAL A 114 8.62 9.16 0.46
CA VAL A 114 7.58 8.73 1.39
C VAL A 114 8.17 7.83 2.47
N PRO A 115 8.02 8.17 3.77
CA PRO A 115 8.51 7.33 4.86
C PRO A 115 7.71 6.03 4.98
N VAL A 116 8.42 4.92 5.19
CA VAL A 116 7.85 3.58 5.36
C VAL A 116 8.15 3.06 6.76
N THR A 117 7.11 2.68 7.48
CA THR A 117 7.20 2.03 8.79
C THR A 117 6.62 0.63 8.70
N SER A 118 7.36 -0.38 9.11
CA SER A 118 6.94 -1.77 9.13
C SER A 118 6.98 -2.34 10.54
N LEU A 119 5.96 -3.10 10.93
CA LEU A 119 5.90 -3.70 12.27
C LEU A 119 6.84 -4.90 12.39
N ALA A 120 6.99 -5.67 11.33
CA ALA A 120 7.92 -6.79 11.27
C ALA A 120 8.63 -6.82 9.92
N ARG A 121 9.94 -7.03 9.94
CA ARG A 121 10.77 -7.08 8.73
C ARG A 121 11.43 -8.45 8.61
N ILE A 122 11.13 -9.17 7.55
CA ILE A 122 11.73 -10.46 7.24
C ILE A 122 13.01 -10.22 6.46
N GLU A 123 14.12 -10.67 7.02
CA GLU A 123 15.45 -10.59 6.39
C GLU A 123 15.66 -11.75 5.39
N ALA A 124 15.24 -12.95 5.77
CA ALA A 124 15.44 -14.15 4.96
C ALA A 124 14.48 -15.29 5.35
N PHE A 125 14.38 -16.27 4.46
CA PHE A 125 13.84 -17.59 4.77
C PHE A 125 15.00 -18.59 4.73
N CYS A 126 15.24 -19.30 5.84
CA CYS A 126 16.31 -20.26 5.96
C CYS A 126 15.84 -21.53 6.67
N ASP A 127 16.06 -22.69 6.07
CA ASP A 127 15.71 -24.01 6.62
C ASP A 127 14.25 -24.10 7.13
N GLY A 128 13.30 -23.55 6.37
CA GLY A 128 11.88 -23.53 6.73
C GLY A 128 11.52 -22.56 7.87
N LYS A 129 12.45 -21.70 8.26
CA LYS A 129 12.26 -20.68 9.30
C LYS A 129 12.25 -19.27 8.68
N VAL A 130 11.50 -18.39 9.33
CA VAL A 130 11.51 -16.96 9.03
C VAL A 130 12.57 -16.29 9.91
N ILE A 131 13.48 -15.57 9.28
CA ILE A 131 14.49 -14.77 9.97
C ILE A 131 14.04 -13.31 9.88
N PHE A 132 13.81 -12.70 11.03
CA PHE A 132 13.48 -11.27 11.10
C PHE A 132 14.76 -10.45 11.28
N THR A 133 14.74 -9.23 10.74
CA THR A 133 15.76 -8.22 11.10
C THR A 133 15.62 -7.94 12.60
N GLU A 134 16.76 -7.78 13.29
CA GLU A 134 16.71 -7.23 14.64
C GLU A 134 16.05 -5.86 14.56
N ALA A 135 15.06 -5.62 15.43
CA ALA A 135 14.45 -4.32 15.51
C ALA A 135 15.56 -3.31 15.85
N ASP A 136 15.66 -2.25 15.08
CA ASP A 136 16.46 -1.10 15.47
C ASP A 136 15.96 -0.66 16.85
N ALA A 137 16.76 -0.95 17.83
CA ALA A 137 16.45 -0.65 19.22
C ALA A 137 16.39 0.85 19.46
#